data_4bb1fdb1939f13a944a411f51a1742c9
#
_entry.id   4bb1fdb1939f13a944a411f51a1742c9
#
_cell.length_a   1.000
_cell.length_b   1.000
_cell.length_c   1.000
_cell.angle_alpha   90.00
_cell.angle_beta   90.00
_cell.angle_gamma   90.00
#
_symmetry.space_group_name_H-M   'P 1'
#
loop_
_entity.id
_entity.type
_entity.pdbx_description
1 polymer ?
#
loop_
_entity_poly.entity_id
_entity_poly.type
_entity_poly.pdbx_seq_one_letter_code
_entity_poly.pdbx_strand_id
1 'polypeptide(L)' 'MFKFDFDKEYVFSYLFYEVVTRESNEDYRKLSGKKVEVINETKGYVEYMGKIFYVTPPMTLEIEKRV' A
#
# COMPACT_ATOMS: atom_id res chain seq x y z
N MET A 1 -10.26 10.31 -7.60
CA MET A 1 -8.83 10.55 -7.40
C MET A 1 -8.35 9.86 -6.13
N PHE A 2 -7.19 9.26 -6.21
CA PHE A 2 -6.68 8.44 -5.13
C PHE A 2 -5.67 9.20 -4.28
N LYS A 3 -6.01 9.37 -3.03
CA LYS A 3 -5.13 10.01 -2.06
C LYS A 3 -5.21 9.26 -0.74
N PHE A 4 -4.12 9.28 0.01
CA PHE A 4 -4.15 8.78 1.36
C PHE A 4 -4.79 9.81 2.28
N ASP A 5 -5.59 9.31 3.23
CA ASP A 5 -6.20 10.13 4.25
C ASP A 5 -5.53 9.76 5.57
N PHE A 6 -4.98 10.76 6.27
CA PHE A 6 -4.24 10.49 7.51
C PHE A 6 -5.12 9.93 8.62
N ASP A 7 -6.44 10.10 8.50
CA ASP A 7 -7.38 9.58 9.50
C ASP A 7 -7.76 8.12 9.26
N LYS A 8 -7.24 7.52 8.20
CA LYS A 8 -7.61 6.15 7.81
C LYS A 8 -6.37 5.27 7.77
N GLU A 9 -6.63 3.95 7.78
CA GLU A 9 -5.56 2.97 7.67
C GLU A 9 -5.68 2.21 6.36
N TYR A 10 -4.54 1.75 5.84
CA TYR A 10 -4.49 1.10 4.55
C TYR A 10 -3.64 -0.14 4.62
N VAL A 11 -3.97 -1.12 3.77
CA VAL A 11 -3.15 -2.30 3.58
C VAL A 11 -2.80 -2.40 2.10
N PHE A 12 -1.64 -2.97 1.81
CA PHE A 12 -1.18 -3.15 0.44
C PHE A 12 -1.97 -4.28 -0.21
N SER A 13 -2.36 -4.08 -1.48
CA SER A 13 -3.04 -5.09 -2.28
C SER A 13 -2.21 -5.40 -3.51
N TYR A 14 -1.68 -6.61 -3.59
CA TYR A 14 -0.88 -7.00 -4.75
C TYR A 14 -1.72 -7.04 -6.03
N LEU A 15 -2.99 -7.41 -5.91
CA LEU A 15 -3.89 -7.41 -7.06
C LEU A 15 -3.96 -6.01 -7.68
N PHE A 16 -4.12 -5.00 -6.83
CA PHE A 16 -4.17 -3.62 -7.32
C PHE A 16 -2.80 -3.17 -7.85
N TYR A 17 -1.73 -3.65 -7.22
CA TYR A 17 -0.39 -3.35 -7.71
C TYR A 17 -0.22 -3.81 -9.15
N GLU A 18 -0.64 -5.04 -9.46
CA GLU A 18 -0.55 -5.56 -10.81
C GLU A 18 -1.40 -4.77 -11.80
N VAL A 19 -2.59 -4.34 -11.38
CA VAL A 19 -3.47 -3.55 -12.23
C VAL A 19 -2.85 -2.18 -12.52
N VAL A 20 -2.30 -1.54 -11.49
CA VAL A 20 -1.75 -0.19 -11.62
C VAL A 20 -0.46 -0.16 -12.42
N THR A 21 0.45 -1.09 -12.13
CA THR A 21 1.76 -1.11 -12.77
C THR A 21 1.80 -1.95 -14.03
N ARG A 22 0.84 -2.86 -14.19
CA ARG A 22 0.79 -3.84 -15.27
C ARG A 22 2.03 -4.74 -15.29
N GLU A 23 2.59 -4.96 -14.11
CA GLU A 23 3.78 -5.79 -13.94
C GLU A 23 3.57 -6.76 -12.79
N SER A 24 4.32 -7.86 -12.82
CA SER A 24 4.38 -8.79 -11.71
C SER A 24 5.71 -8.58 -11.01
N ASN A 25 5.71 -8.62 -9.68
CA ASN A 25 6.91 -8.40 -8.90
C ASN A 25 6.87 -9.28 -7.65
N GLU A 26 7.81 -10.23 -7.57
CA GLU A 26 7.85 -11.19 -6.48
C GLU A 26 7.99 -10.51 -5.11
N ASP A 27 8.79 -9.45 -5.04
CA ASP A 27 9.01 -8.77 -3.77
C ASP A 27 7.73 -8.10 -3.28
N TYR A 28 6.97 -7.49 -4.19
CA TYR A 28 5.72 -6.83 -3.82
C TYR A 28 4.62 -7.84 -3.53
N ARG A 29 4.68 -9.02 -4.16
CA ARG A 29 3.68 -10.06 -3.89
C ARG A 29 3.65 -10.43 -2.41
N LYS A 30 4.80 -10.45 -1.77
CA LYS A 30 4.92 -10.81 -0.36
C LYS A 30 4.33 -9.77 0.57
N LEU A 31 4.07 -8.57 0.09
CA LEU A 31 3.58 -7.47 0.89
C LEU A 31 2.06 -7.42 1.01
N SER A 32 1.36 -8.24 0.25
CA SER A 32 -0.11 -8.18 0.21
C SER A 32 -0.71 -8.39 1.59
N GLY A 33 -1.62 -7.49 1.98
CA GLY A 33 -2.25 -7.54 3.29
C GLY A 33 -1.46 -6.87 4.40
N LYS A 34 -0.26 -6.39 4.13
CA LYS A 34 0.55 -5.71 5.14
C LYS A 34 0.17 -4.25 5.25
N LYS A 35 0.33 -3.71 6.46
CA LYS A 35 -0.04 -2.34 6.74
C LYS A 35 0.85 -1.36 6.00
N VAL A 36 0.22 -0.33 5.43
CA VAL A 36 0.92 0.76 4.75
C VAL A 36 1.14 1.91 5.74
N GLU A 37 2.37 2.43 5.76
CA GLU A 37 2.68 3.64 6.52
C GLU A 37 2.59 4.81 5.55
N VAL A 38 1.75 5.79 5.87
CA VAL A 38 1.49 6.92 4.99
C VAL A 38 2.52 8.01 5.23
N ILE A 39 3.21 8.42 4.17
CA ILE A 39 4.18 9.51 4.22
C ILE A 39 3.49 10.83 3.92
N ASN A 40 2.72 10.87 2.83
CA ASN A 40 1.93 12.03 2.46
C ASN A 40 0.72 11.54 1.66
N GLU A 41 -0.05 12.46 1.09
CA GLU A 41 -1.29 12.12 0.39
C GLU A 41 -1.10 11.17 -0.79
N THR A 42 0.08 11.17 -1.38
CA THR A 42 0.31 10.38 -2.59
C THR A 42 1.37 9.30 -2.43
N LYS A 43 1.97 9.18 -1.25
CA LYS A 43 3.08 8.24 -1.06
C LYS A 43 3.01 7.57 0.32
N GLY A 44 3.21 6.27 0.31
CA GLY A 44 3.34 5.49 1.52
C GLY A 44 4.37 4.41 1.32
N TYR A 45 4.57 3.57 2.33
CA TYR A 45 5.49 2.45 2.20
C TYR A 45 5.05 1.28 3.08
N VAL A 46 5.58 0.11 2.73
CA VAL A 46 5.48 -1.09 3.56
C VAL A 46 6.89 -1.50 3.92
N GLU A 47 7.13 -1.75 5.19
CA GLU A 47 8.43 -2.28 5.63
C GLU A 47 8.31 -3.79 5.77
N TYR A 48 9.23 -4.52 5.16
CA TYR A 48 9.22 -5.97 5.21
C TYR A 48 10.64 -6.48 5.23
N MET A 49 10.97 -7.24 6.29
CA MET A 49 12.30 -7.81 6.49
C MET A 49 13.43 -6.79 6.35
N GLY A 50 13.22 -5.63 6.94
CA GLY A 50 14.22 -4.57 6.98
C GLY A 50 14.33 -3.74 5.71
N LYS A 51 13.43 -3.95 4.76
CA LYS A 51 13.43 -3.19 3.51
C LYS A 51 12.17 -2.33 3.42
N ILE A 52 12.32 -1.19 2.76
CA ILE A 52 11.21 -0.26 2.53
C ILE A 52 10.74 -0.42 1.09
N PHE A 53 9.43 -0.61 0.92
CA PHE A 53 8.81 -0.74 -0.40
C PHE A 53 7.78 0.36 -0.54
N TYR A 54 8.01 1.30 -1.44
CA TYR A 54 7.10 2.43 -1.63
C TYR A 54 5.86 2.01 -2.39
N VAL A 55 4.72 2.56 -1.99
CA VAL A 55 3.43 2.29 -2.61
C VAL A 55 2.66 3.59 -2.79
N THR A 56 1.72 3.56 -3.72
CA THR A 56 0.85 4.69 -3.99
C THR A 56 -0.59 4.32 -3.60
N PRO A 57 -1.47 5.31 -3.40
CA PRO A 57 -2.84 5.03 -2.96
C PRO A 57 -3.60 3.99 -3.79
N PRO A 58 -3.53 4.01 -5.16
CA PRO A 58 -4.30 3.01 -5.91
C PRO A 58 -3.84 1.56 -5.72
N MET A 59 -2.69 1.35 -5.08
CA MET A 59 -2.20 0.00 -4.79
C MET A 59 -2.69 -0.53 -3.45
N THR A 60 -3.55 0.21 -2.75
CA THR A 60 -3.93 -0.11 -1.39
C THR A 60 -5.44 -0.27 -1.24
N LEU A 61 -5.81 -0.94 -0.15
CA LEU A 61 -7.19 -1.04 0.30
C LEU A 61 -7.31 -0.28 1.60
N GLU A 62 -8.34 0.52 1.69
CA GLU A 62 -8.65 1.24 2.91
C GLU A 62 -9.32 0.28 3.89
N ILE A 63 -8.88 0.29 5.15
CA ILE A 63 -9.52 -0.48 6.18
C ILE A 63 -10.16 0.47 7.19
N GLU A 64 -11.31 0.07 7.72
CA GLU A 64 -12.01 0.89 8.69
C GLU A 64 -11.24 0.88 10.00
N LYS A 65 -10.96 2.10 10.48
CA LYS A 65 -10.26 2.24 11.74
C LYS A 65 -11.25 2.08 12.88
N ARG A 66 -11.01 1.12 13.74
CA ARG A 66 -11.84 0.92 14.92
C ARG A 66 -11.23 1.67 16.11
N VAL A 67 -12.07 2.38 16.76
CA VAL A 67 -11.68 3.14 17.94
C VAL A 67 -11.91 2.29 19.19
#